data_acd52ebb6e65b6223cdc8eaa1b75c2b1
#
_entry.id   acd52ebb6e65b6223cdc8eaa1b75c2b1
#
_cell.length_a   1.000
_cell.length_b   1.000
_cell.length_c   1.000
_cell.angle_alpha   90.00
_cell.angle_beta   90.00
_cell.angle_gamma   90.00
#
_symmetry.space_group_name_H-M   'P 1'
#
loop_
_entity.id
_entity.type
_entity.pdbx_description
1 polymer ?
#
loop_
_entity_poly.entity_id
_entity_poly.type
_entity_poly.pdbx_seq_one_letter_code
_entity_poly.pdbx_strand_id
1 'polypeptide(L)'
;MDFMKNLILVIGFVLGGFFNAQAQSETDMVIRALKLANPDMITTYLDDYVDLKLLDKDEVKNMSKNQAALALKSFYLEKGIKGFEKVSDGGKGTLVYILGKLTTSGKSYSITVQLKQKNGTLYIITMRIS
;
A
#
# COMPACT_ATOMS: atom_id res chain seq x y z
N MET A 1 -29.19 -21.31 -14.99
CA MET A 1 -27.98 -22.12 -14.84
C MET A 1 -26.72 -21.29 -14.69
N ASP A 2 -26.49 -20.38 -15.60
CA ASP A 2 -25.28 -19.53 -15.49
C ASP A 2 -25.27 -18.69 -14.22
N PHE A 3 -26.42 -18.26 -13.78
CA PHE A 3 -26.54 -17.52 -12.52
C PHE A 3 -26.04 -18.35 -11.35
N MET A 4 -26.39 -19.63 -11.29
CA MET A 4 -25.96 -20.49 -10.21
C MET A 4 -24.46 -20.76 -10.26
N LYS A 5 -23.91 -20.91 -11.45
CA LYS A 5 -22.47 -21.07 -11.61
C LYS A 5 -21.72 -19.85 -11.11
N ASN A 6 -22.20 -18.67 -11.47
CA ASN A 6 -21.60 -17.43 -11.02
C ASN A 6 -21.69 -17.29 -9.51
N LEU A 7 -22.81 -17.69 -8.93
CA LEU A 7 -22.98 -17.65 -7.49
C LEU A 7 -21.99 -18.56 -6.79
N ILE A 8 -21.78 -19.76 -7.31
CA ILE A 8 -20.82 -20.70 -6.74
C ILE A 8 -19.42 -20.15 -6.82
N LEU A 9 -19.05 -19.53 -7.94
CA LEU A 9 -17.74 -18.91 -8.08
C LEU A 9 -17.51 -17.79 -7.06
N VAL A 10 -18.52 -16.98 -6.82
CA VAL A 10 -18.44 -15.91 -5.83
C VAL A 10 -18.24 -16.49 -4.43
N ILE A 11 -18.99 -17.53 -4.09
CA ILE A 11 -18.85 -18.18 -2.81
C ILE A 11 -17.45 -18.80 -2.66
N GLY A 12 -16.96 -19.46 -3.69
CA GLY A 12 -15.62 -20.04 -3.68
C GLY A 12 -14.55 -18.98 -3.49
N PHE A 13 -14.70 -17.85 -4.13
CA PHE A 13 -13.77 -16.74 -3.96
C PHE A 13 -13.77 -16.23 -2.53
N VAL A 14 -14.96 -16.05 -1.94
CA VAL A 14 -15.07 -15.57 -0.55
C VAL A 14 -14.41 -16.55 0.40
N LEU A 15 -14.59 -17.84 0.19
CA LEU A 15 -13.97 -18.86 1.04
C LEU A 15 -12.47 -18.93 0.87
N GLY A 16 -11.97 -18.69 -0.34
CA GLY A 16 -10.55 -18.73 -0.63
C GLY A 16 -9.83 -17.42 -0.35
N GLY A 17 -10.55 -16.32 -0.38
CA GLY A 17 -9.98 -15.00 -0.16
C GLY A 17 -10.33 -14.48 1.21
N PHE A 18 -9.44 -13.80 1.82
CA PHE A 18 -9.64 -13.20 3.14
C PHE A 18 -9.97 -11.74 3.06
N PHE A 19 -10.16 -11.28 1.85
CA PHE A 19 -10.31 -9.89 1.50
C PHE A 19 -11.79 -9.56 1.47
N ASN A 20 -12.27 -8.88 2.47
CA ASN A 20 -13.65 -8.42 2.47
C ASN A 20 -13.79 -7.11 1.68
N ALA A 21 -15.02 -6.68 1.44
CA ALA A 21 -15.29 -5.47 0.66
C ALA A 21 -14.70 -4.22 1.31
N GLN A 22 -14.67 -4.16 2.63
CA GLN A 22 -14.10 -3.02 3.35
C GLN A 22 -12.59 -2.95 3.14
N ALA A 23 -11.88 -4.06 3.25
CA ALA A 23 -10.44 -4.10 3.04
C ALA A 23 -10.08 -3.71 1.60
N GLN A 24 -10.87 -4.17 0.62
CA GLN A 24 -10.66 -3.79 -0.76
C GLN A 24 -10.86 -2.29 -0.96
N SER A 25 -11.89 -1.73 -0.36
CA SER A 25 -12.16 -0.30 -0.46
C SER A 25 -11.04 0.53 0.16
N GLU A 26 -10.52 0.13 1.33
CA GLU A 26 -9.41 0.82 1.97
C GLU A 26 -8.12 0.68 1.16
N THR A 27 -7.88 -0.49 0.56
CA THR A 27 -6.74 -0.68 -0.33
C THR A 27 -6.81 0.27 -1.52
N ASP A 28 -7.98 0.42 -2.11
CA ASP A 28 -8.18 1.34 -3.23
C ASP A 28 -7.92 2.79 -2.82
N MET A 29 -8.27 3.16 -1.60
CA MET A 29 -8.00 4.50 -1.07
C MET A 29 -6.49 4.75 -0.92
N VAL A 30 -5.75 3.76 -0.44
CA VAL A 30 -4.29 3.85 -0.33
C VAL A 30 -3.67 3.97 -1.73
N ILE A 31 -4.12 3.16 -2.68
CA ILE A 31 -3.65 3.23 -4.06
C ILE A 31 -3.92 4.62 -4.64
N ARG A 32 -5.08 5.19 -4.37
CA ARG A 32 -5.40 6.54 -4.82
C ARG A 32 -4.46 7.57 -4.22
N ALA A 33 -4.16 7.46 -2.93
CA ALA A 33 -3.20 8.35 -2.28
C ALA A 33 -1.82 8.26 -2.94
N LEU A 34 -1.39 7.03 -3.28
CA LEU A 34 -0.13 6.82 -4.00
C LEU A 34 -0.17 7.47 -5.38
N LYS A 35 -1.27 7.31 -6.12
CA LYS A 35 -1.41 7.88 -7.46
C LYS A 35 -1.39 9.41 -7.45
N LEU A 36 -1.95 10.01 -6.41
CA LEU A 36 -1.93 11.46 -6.26
C LEU A 36 -0.56 11.99 -5.83
N ALA A 37 0.36 11.09 -5.47
CA ALA A 37 1.70 11.42 -5.01
C ALA A 37 1.66 12.42 -3.87
N ASN A 38 0.72 12.25 -2.97
CA ASN A 38 0.51 13.15 -1.84
C ASN A 38 0.99 12.47 -0.56
N PRO A 39 2.20 12.78 -0.08
CA PRO A 39 2.73 12.12 1.10
C PRO A 39 1.88 12.37 2.35
N ASP A 40 1.24 13.52 2.46
CA ASP A 40 0.37 13.79 3.60
C ASP A 40 -0.82 12.83 3.65
N MET A 41 -1.39 12.50 2.49
CA MET A 41 -2.46 11.50 2.42
C MET A 41 -1.94 10.11 2.72
N ILE A 42 -0.79 9.76 2.16
CA ILE A 42 -0.20 8.43 2.36
C ILE A 42 0.09 8.20 3.84
N THR A 43 0.63 9.20 4.51
CA THR A 43 1.03 9.07 5.91
C THR A 43 -0.14 8.93 6.86
N THR A 44 -1.36 9.31 6.46
CA THR A 44 -2.53 9.07 7.30
C THR A 44 -2.83 7.58 7.47
N TYR A 45 -2.33 6.74 6.57
CA TYR A 45 -2.55 5.29 6.64
C TYR A 45 -1.42 4.55 7.35
N LEU A 46 -0.35 5.24 7.77
CA LEU A 46 0.75 4.58 8.46
C LEU A 46 0.32 4.07 9.83
N ASP A 47 0.81 2.89 10.19
CA ASP A 47 0.70 2.40 11.56
C ASP A 47 1.59 3.24 12.48
N ASP A 48 1.46 3.04 13.78
CA ASP A 48 2.26 3.76 14.77
C ASP A 48 3.75 3.55 14.56
N TYR A 49 4.13 2.38 14.08
CA TYR A 49 5.52 2.03 13.74
C TYR A 49 5.54 1.38 12.37
N VAL A 50 6.53 1.76 11.58
CA VAL A 50 6.64 1.35 10.17
C VAL A 50 8.08 0.95 9.88
N ASP A 51 8.25 -0.12 9.12
CA ASP A 51 9.55 -0.46 8.55
C ASP A 51 9.69 0.30 7.22
N LEU A 52 10.71 1.13 7.12
CA LEU A 52 10.89 2.00 5.97
C LEU A 52 12.26 1.81 5.34
N LYS A 53 12.27 1.55 4.04
CA LYS A 53 13.51 1.51 3.25
C LYS A 53 13.37 2.44 2.06
N LEU A 54 14.30 3.38 1.94
CA LEU A 54 14.34 4.37 0.86
C LEU A 54 15.61 4.20 0.06
N LEU A 55 15.48 3.60 -1.14
CA LEU A 55 16.58 3.40 -2.09
C LEU A 55 17.80 2.70 -1.47
N ASP A 56 18.95 3.32 -1.54
CA ASP A 56 20.22 2.73 -1.09
C ASP A 56 20.42 2.77 0.42
N LYS A 57 19.56 3.46 1.12
CA LYS A 57 19.67 3.55 2.58
C LYS A 57 19.27 2.24 3.21
N ASP A 58 19.83 1.95 4.37
CA ASP A 58 19.45 0.77 5.13
C ASP A 58 17.99 0.86 5.57
N GLU A 59 17.35 -0.29 5.67
CA GLU A 59 16.00 -0.33 6.19
C GLU A 59 16.00 0.04 7.67
N VAL A 60 15.12 0.94 8.03
CA VAL A 60 14.90 1.32 9.43
C VAL A 60 13.64 0.63 9.90
N LYS A 61 13.78 -0.25 10.88
CA LYS A 61 12.66 -0.99 11.46
C LYS A 61 12.05 -0.20 12.61
N ASN A 62 10.74 -0.33 12.75
CA ASN A 62 9.99 0.30 13.84
C ASN A 62 10.22 1.81 13.91
N MET A 63 10.25 2.45 12.75
CA MET A 63 10.29 3.91 12.70
C MET A 63 8.93 4.45 13.15
N SER A 64 8.94 5.46 14.02
CA SER A 64 7.70 6.06 14.46
C SER A 64 6.94 6.69 13.29
N LYS A 65 5.63 6.71 13.39
CA LYS A 65 4.76 7.30 12.35
C LYS A 65 5.20 8.71 11.97
N ASN A 66 5.52 9.54 12.96
CA ASN A 66 5.93 10.92 12.69
C ASN A 66 7.25 10.99 11.95
N GLN A 67 8.22 10.17 12.33
CA GLN A 67 9.51 10.13 11.63
C GLN A 67 9.36 9.57 10.22
N ALA A 68 8.55 8.54 10.06
CA ALA A 68 8.29 7.96 8.74
C ALA A 68 7.60 8.97 7.82
N ALA A 69 6.65 9.74 8.37
CA ALA A 69 5.97 10.78 7.61
C ALA A 69 6.94 11.85 7.11
N LEU A 70 7.84 12.30 7.98
CA LEU A 70 8.86 13.28 7.59
C LEU A 70 9.82 12.72 6.53
N ALA A 71 10.26 11.48 6.70
CA ALA A 71 11.15 10.84 5.75
C ALA A 71 10.51 10.67 4.38
N LEU A 72 9.26 10.27 4.34
CA LEU A 72 8.52 10.14 3.07
C LEU A 72 8.32 11.48 2.39
N LYS A 73 7.95 12.49 3.16
CA LYS A 73 7.73 13.82 2.61
C LYS A 73 9.01 14.36 2.00
N SER A 74 10.14 14.22 2.70
CA SER A 74 11.45 14.62 2.17
C SER A 74 11.80 13.86 0.91
N PHE A 75 11.56 12.55 0.90
CA PHE A 75 11.86 11.71 -0.25
C PHE A 75 11.04 12.14 -1.47
N TYR A 76 9.76 12.37 -1.29
CA TYR A 76 8.88 12.79 -2.38
C TYR A 76 9.31 14.13 -2.97
N LEU A 77 9.68 15.07 -2.12
CA LEU A 77 10.17 16.38 -2.58
C LEU A 77 11.53 16.26 -3.28
N GLU A 78 12.45 15.54 -2.65
CA GLU A 78 13.81 15.41 -3.17
C GLU A 78 13.83 14.71 -4.52
N LYS A 79 13.05 13.66 -4.69
CA LYS A 79 13.04 12.87 -5.92
C LYS A 79 12.02 13.35 -6.95
N GLY A 80 11.17 14.28 -6.58
CA GLY A 80 10.16 14.78 -7.51
C GLY A 80 9.12 13.73 -7.87
N ILE A 81 8.68 12.94 -6.90
CA ILE A 81 7.66 11.92 -7.13
C ILE A 81 6.35 12.61 -7.46
N LYS A 82 5.72 12.22 -8.58
CA LYS A 82 4.50 12.85 -9.03
C LYS A 82 3.40 11.86 -9.44
N GLY A 83 3.66 10.57 -9.35
CA GLY A 83 2.66 9.58 -9.69
C GLY A 83 3.01 8.21 -9.21
N PHE A 84 2.09 7.28 -9.44
CA PHE A 84 2.24 5.89 -9.06
C PHE A 84 1.52 5.03 -10.09
N GLU A 85 2.17 3.96 -10.49
CA GLU A 85 1.61 2.98 -11.41
C GLU A 85 1.54 1.65 -10.68
N LYS A 86 0.33 1.15 -10.49
CA LYS A 86 0.13 -0.13 -9.81
C LYS A 86 0.53 -1.28 -10.72
N VAL A 87 1.33 -2.20 -10.20
CA VAL A 87 1.67 -3.44 -10.90
C VAL A 87 0.78 -4.58 -10.42
N SER A 88 0.63 -4.73 -9.10
CA SER A 88 -0.26 -5.73 -8.55
C SER A 88 -0.64 -5.39 -7.12
N ASP A 89 -1.72 -5.98 -6.64
CA ASP A 89 -2.10 -5.92 -5.25
C ASP A 89 -2.81 -7.22 -4.88
N GLY A 90 -2.88 -7.50 -3.60
CA GLY A 90 -3.53 -8.70 -3.11
C GLY A 90 -3.49 -8.76 -1.61
N GLY A 91 -4.04 -9.84 -1.07
CA GLY A 91 -4.07 -10.02 0.37
C GLY A 91 -4.20 -11.48 0.75
N LYS A 92 -3.79 -11.78 1.98
CA LYS A 92 -3.95 -13.08 2.58
C LYS A 92 -4.09 -12.90 4.09
N GLY A 93 -5.21 -13.36 4.63
CA GLY A 93 -5.50 -13.16 6.05
C GLY A 93 -5.68 -11.69 6.35
N THR A 94 -4.92 -11.18 7.29
CA THR A 94 -4.96 -9.77 7.67
C THR A 94 -3.93 -8.92 6.93
N LEU A 95 -3.12 -9.54 6.07
CA LEU A 95 -2.05 -8.84 5.34
C LEU A 95 -2.49 -8.51 3.92
N VAL A 96 -2.13 -7.31 3.50
CA VAL A 96 -2.37 -6.82 2.15
C VAL A 96 -1.05 -6.28 1.61
N TYR A 97 -0.83 -6.44 0.31
CA TYR A 97 0.33 -5.83 -0.32
C TYR A 97 -0.08 -5.06 -1.57
N ILE A 98 0.70 -4.04 -1.87
CA ILE A 98 0.58 -3.25 -3.09
C ILE A 98 1.98 -3.15 -3.69
N LEU A 99 2.10 -3.50 -4.97
CA LEU A 99 3.35 -3.40 -5.72
C LEU A 99 3.15 -2.44 -6.86
N GLY A 100 4.14 -1.61 -7.12
CA GLY A 100 4.05 -0.69 -8.23
C GLY A 100 5.32 0.11 -8.42
N LYS A 101 5.17 1.21 -9.14
CA LYS A 101 6.27 2.13 -9.46
C LYS A 101 5.87 3.55 -9.12
N LEU A 102 6.72 4.22 -8.40
CA LEU A 102 6.63 5.67 -8.22
C LEU A 102 7.27 6.34 -9.42
N THR A 103 6.60 7.33 -9.97
CA THR A 103 7.05 7.97 -11.20
C THR A 103 7.46 9.41 -10.97
N THR A 104 8.51 9.82 -11.69
CA THR A 104 8.99 11.18 -11.75
C THR A 104 9.01 11.63 -13.22
N SER A 105 9.58 12.79 -13.50
CA SER A 105 9.66 13.28 -14.88
C SER A 105 10.54 12.42 -15.77
N GLY A 106 11.51 11.70 -15.21
CA GLY A 106 12.44 10.93 -16.03
C GLY A 106 12.82 9.58 -15.47
N LYS A 107 12.25 9.21 -14.34
CA LYS A 107 12.60 7.96 -13.67
C LYS A 107 11.37 7.31 -13.04
N SER A 108 11.55 6.05 -12.69
CA SER A 108 10.59 5.35 -11.84
C SER A 108 11.36 4.55 -10.79
N TYR A 109 10.71 4.35 -9.66
CA TYR A 109 11.25 3.57 -8.55
C TYR A 109 10.25 2.50 -8.19
N SER A 110 10.73 1.29 -7.92
CA SER A 110 9.84 0.22 -7.45
C SER A 110 9.43 0.50 -6.03
N ILE A 111 8.16 0.23 -5.72
CA ILE A 111 7.66 0.37 -4.36
C ILE A 111 6.86 -0.86 -3.97
N THR A 112 7.10 -1.33 -2.76
CA THR A 112 6.31 -2.37 -2.12
C THR A 112 5.72 -1.79 -0.85
N VAL A 113 4.41 -1.90 -0.71
CA VAL A 113 3.70 -1.46 0.48
C VAL A 113 3.03 -2.69 1.10
N GLN A 114 3.27 -2.91 2.39
CA GLN A 114 2.57 -3.94 3.13
C GLN A 114 1.65 -3.28 4.14
N LEU A 115 0.43 -3.77 4.20
CA LEU A 115 -0.59 -3.27 5.11
C LEU A 115 -1.09 -4.42 5.97
N LYS A 116 -1.55 -4.08 7.15
CA LYS A 116 -2.15 -5.06 8.06
C LYS A 116 -3.48 -4.54 8.56
N GLN A 117 -4.47 -5.43 8.57
CA GLN A 117 -5.78 -5.12 9.10
C GLN A 117 -5.77 -5.32 10.61
N LYS A 118 -6.12 -4.27 11.33
CA LYS A 118 -6.24 -4.27 12.78
C LYS A 118 -7.57 -3.64 13.16
N ASN A 119 -8.41 -4.38 13.85
CA ASN A 119 -9.72 -3.87 14.27
C ASN A 119 -10.55 -3.30 13.10
N GLY A 120 -10.47 -3.96 11.95
CA GLY A 120 -11.23 -3.58 10.77
C GLY A 120 -10.64 -2.44 9.95
N THR A 121 -9.47 -1.93 10.31
CA THR A 121 -8.81 -0.83 9.60
C THR A 121 -7.47 -1.28 9.06
N LEU A 122 -7.14 -0.88 7.84
CA LEU A 122 -5.86 -1.17 7.22
C LEU A 122 -4.83 -0.10 7.57
N TYR A 123 -3.66 -0.56 8.01
CA TYR A 123 -2.52 0.31 8.32
C TYR A 123 -1.30 -0.14 7.53
N ILE A 124 -0.55 0.82 7.03
CA ILE A 124 0.72 0.54 6.38
C ILE A 124 1.75 0.19 7.44
N ILE A 125 2.35 -1.00 7.33
CA ILE A 125 3.36 -1.48 8.28
C ILE A 125 4.76 -1.51 7.66
N THR A 126 4.86 -1.50 6.33
CA THR A 126 6.15 -1.55 5.65
C THR A 126 6.05 -0.79 4.33
N MET A 127 7.07 0.00 4.03
CA MET A 127 7.25 0.61 2.71
C MET A 127 8.70 0.44 2.29
N ARG A 128 8.92 -0.15 1.13
CA ARG A 128 10.25 -0.33 0.55
C ARG A 128 10.28 0.25 -0.84
N ILE A 129 11.18 1.18 -1.06
CA ILE A 129 11.36 1.85 -2.35
C ILE A 129 12.78 1.55 -2.83
N SER A 130 12.88 1.05 -4.07
CA SER A 130 14.17 0.68 -4.66
C SER A 130 14.29 1.09 -6.13
#